data_486da1217a812dbcfbc3874fdfb15ed8
#
_entry.id   486da1217a812dbcfbc3874fdfb15ed8
#
_cell.length_a   1.000
_cell.length_b   1.000
_cell.length_c   1.000
_cell.angle_alpha   90.00
_cell.angle_beta   90.00
_cell.angle_gamma   90.00
#
_symmetry.space_group_name_H-M   'P 1'
#
loop_
_entity.id
_entity.type
_entity.pdbx_description
1 polymer ?
#
loop_
_entity_poly.entity_id
_entity_poly.type
_entity_poly.pdbx_seq_one_letter_code
_entity_poly.pdbx_strand_id
1 'polypeptide(L)'
;LVKVTIVPRGRSLGAAWYLPEERQIVSTEQILDEMCAALGGRAAEKVMFNKISTGALSDLEKVTKQARSMVTVYGLNDKIGNLTYYDSSGQNEFGFTKPYSDTTAQVIDKEISNIIETQFKRAISLLKKHKKKLVELADYLLEKEVIFKEDLVRIFGDRPFDKKSLQKK
;
A
#
# COMPACT_ATOMS: atom_id res chain seq x y z
N LEU A 1 -1.35 11.26 -7.92
CA LEU A 1 -1.77 12.08 -6.79
C LEU A 1 -2.24 13.44 -7.29
N VAL A 2 -3.41 13.90 -6.82
CA VAL A 2 -4.02 15.18 -7.23
C VAL A 2 -3.84 16.22 -6.14
N LYS A 3 -4.22 15.85 -4.91
CA LYS A 3 -4.06 16.73 -3.74
C LYS A 3 -3.89 15.93 -2.45
N VAL A 4 -3.31 16.57 -1.45
CA VAL A 4 -3.22 16.08 -0.07
C VAL A 4 -3.77 17.15 0.87
N THR A 5 -4.50 16.75 1.90
CA THR A 5 -4.98 17.67 2.93
C THR A 5 -4.89 17.05 4.32
N ILE A 6 -4.69 17.91 5.31
CA ILE A 6 -4.78 17.57 6.73
C ILE A 6 -6.09 18.09 7.36
N VAL A 7 -6.98 18.70 6.58
CA VAL A 7 -8.29 19.16 7.05
C VAL A 7 -9.17 17.94 7.38
N PRO A 8 -9.63 17.78 8.62
CA PRO A 8 -10.45 16.65 9.01
C PRO A 8 -11.80 16.64 8.29
N ARG A 9 -12.25 15.42 7.91
CA ARG A 9 -13.60 15.18 7.38
C ARG A 9 -14.18 13.91 7.98
N GLY A 10 -15.25 14.03 8.74
CA GLY A 10 -15.87 12.91 9.44
C GLY A 10 -14.87 12.22 10.38
N ARG A 11 -14.57 10.96 10.13
CA ARG A 11 -13.60 10.18 10.93
C ARG A 11 -12.16 10.26 10.40
N SER A 12 -11.95 10.89 9.23
CA SER A 12 -10.62 11.02 8.63
C SER A 12 -9.95 12.29 9.12
N LEU A 13 -8.70 12.19 9.56
CA LEU A 13 -7.85 13.31 10.00
C LEU A 13 -7.12 13.97 8.84
N GLY A 14 -7.31 13.47 7.62
CA GLY A 14 -6.72 13.97 6.39
C GLY A 14 -6.95 12.98 5.26
N ALA A 15 -6.59 13.36 4.04
CA ALA A 15 -6.72 12.47 2.88
C ALA A 15 -5.77 12.84 1.75
N ALA A 16 -5.43 11.83 0.95
CA ALA A 16 -4.73 11.99 -0.32
C ALA A 16 -5.64 11.50 -1.46
N TRP A 17 -5.81 12.32 -2.50
CA TRP A 17 -6.62 11.98 -3.65
C TRP A 17 -5.75 11.59 -4.82
N TYR A 18 -6.09 10.45 -5.43
CA TYR A 18 -5.45 9.93 -6.63
C TYR A 18 -6.46 9.91 -7.77
N LEU A 19 -6.00 10.19 -9.00
CA LEU A 19 -6.78 9.83 -10.18
C LEU A 19 -6.63 8.33 -10.37
N PRO A 20 -7.73 7.56 -10.43
CA PRO A 20 -7.67 6.15 -10.78
C PRO A 20 -7.09 6.02 -12.19
N GLU A 21 -6.13 5.13 -12.36
CA GLU A 21 -5.74 4.64 -13.69
C GLU A 21 -6.54 3.37 -13.94
N GLU A 22 -7.35 3.35 -14.99
CA GLU A 22 -8.06 2.14 -15.41
C GLU A 22 -7.05 1.11 -15.91
N ARG A 23 -6.81 0.09 -15.11
CA ARG A 23 -5.94 -1.04 -15.45
C ARG A 23 -6.71 -2.33 -15.23
N GLN A 24 -6.84 -3.14 -16.27
CA GLN A 24 -7.47 -4.46 -16.20
C GLN A 24 -6.54 -5.52 -15.59
N ILE A 25 -5.24 -5.36 -15.78
CA ILE A 25 -4.21 -6.29 -15.30
C ILE A 25 -3.20 -5.50 -14.47
N VAL A 26 -2.89 -6.00 -13.27
CA VAL A 26 -1.94 -5.40 -12.33
C VAL A 26 -0.80 -6.39 -12.08
N SER A 27 0.46 -5.95 -12.19
CA SER A 27 1.62 -6.80 -11.91
C SER A 27 1.86 -6.96 -10.41
N THR A 28 2.63 -8.00 -10.05
CA THR A 28 3.05 -8.23 -8.65
C THR A 28 3.75 -7.00 -8.06
N GLU A 29 4.66 -6.39 -8.81
CA GLU A 29 5.41 -5.20 -8.37
C GLU A 29 4.49 -4.02 -8.10
N GLN A 30 3.45 -3.83 -8.92
CA GLN A 30 2.48 -2.75 -8.72
C GLN A 30 1.68 -2.94 -7.44
N ILE A 31 1.22 -4.18 -7.14
CA ILE A 31 0.53 -4.47 -5.89
C ILE A 31 1.44 -4.21 -4.68
N LEU A 32 2.70 -4.64 -4.76
CA LEU A 32 3.68 -4.43 -3.69
C LEU A 32 4.00 -2.93 -3.50
N ASP A 33 4.07 -2.14 -4.58
CA ASP A 33 4.26 -0.69 -4.51
C ASP A 33 3.06 0.00 -3.86
N GLU A 34 1.85 -0.40 -4.19
CA GLU A 34 0.63 0.10 -3.55
C GLU A 34 0.58 -0.22 -2.06
N MET A 35 0.96 -1.44 -1.68
CA MET A 35 1.04 -1.85 -0.26
C MET A 35 2.09 -1.03 0.49
N CYS A 36 3.27 -0.82 -0.11
CA CYS A 36 4.31 0.02 0.46
C CYS A 36 3.84 1.46 0.66
N ALA A 37 3.12 2.02 -0.31
CA ALA A 37 2.54 3.37 -0.21
C ALA A 37 1.46 3.45 0.88
N ALA A 38 0.56 2.48 0.96
CA ALA A 38 -0.49 2.43 1.98
C ALA A 38 0.10 2.36 3.40
N LEU A 39 1.20 1.61 3.58
CA LEU A 39 1.90 1.52 4.87
C LEU A 39 2.72 2.77 5.21
N GLY A 40 2.79 3.76 4.33
CA GLY A 40 3.59 4.98 4.47
C GLY A 40 3.27 5.78 5.72
N GLY A 41 1.99 5.97 6.05
CA GLY A 41 1.56 6.71 7.25
C GLY A 41 2.08 6.04 8.54
N ARG A 42 1.86 4.74 8.70
CA ARG A 42 2.36 3.95 9.84
C ARG A 42 3.88 3.93 9.90
N ALA A 43 4.55 3.87 8.76
CA ALA A 43 6.01 3.93 8.69
C ALA A 43 6.54 5.31 9.06
N ALA A 44 5.83 6.39 8.70
CA ALA A 44 6.17 7.76 9.11
C ALA A 44 6.07 7.94 10.63
N GLU A 45 5.00 7.47 11.27
CA GLU A 45 4.89 7.46 12.73
C GLU A 45 6.09 6.74 13.38
N LYS A 46 6.46 5.56 12.86
CA LYS A 46 7.60 4.79 13.37
C LYS A 46 8.92 5.52 13.20
N VAL A 47 9.15 6.18 12.06
CA VAL A 47 10.40 6.90 11.75
C VAL A 47 10.52 8.20 12.53
N MET A 48 9.42 8.93 12.71
CA MET A 48 9.43 10.25 13.35
C MET A 48 9.30 10.19 14.87
N PHE A 49 8.44 9.31 15.38
CA PHE A 49 8.08 9.27 16.81
C PHE A 49 8.52 7.99 17.51
N ASN A 50 9.05 7.01 16.79
CA ASN A 50 9.33 5.65 17.27
C ASN A 50 8.12 4.97 17.94
N LYS A 51 6.91 5.40 17.60
CA LYS A 51 5.62 4.92 18.11
C LYS A 51 4.72 4.66 16.91
N ILE A 52 3.68 3.89 17.13
CA ILE A 52 2.62 3.61 16.15
C ILE A 52 1.27 3.79 16.84
N SER A 53 0.26 4.20 16.09
CA SER A 53 -1.08 4.48 16.59
C SER A 53 -2.13 3.60 15.91
N THR A 54 -3.39 3.80 16.28
CA THR A 54 -4.55 3.13 15.66
C THR A 54 -4.95 3.75 14.31
N GLY A 55 -4.34 4.87 13.91
CA GLY A 55 -4.74 5.64 12.73
C GLY A 55 -4.62 4.91 11.39
N ALA A 56 -3.78 3.86 11.32
CA ALA A 56 -3.57 3.08 10.10
C ALA A 56 -4.55 1.90 9.90
N LEU A 57 -5.70 1.87 10.60
CA LEU A 57 -6.61 0.72 10.54
C LEU A 57 -7.06 0.38 9.12
N SER A 58 -7.53 1.36 8.36
CA SER A 58 -8.01 1.16 6.98
C SER A 58 -6.89 0.74 6.02
N ASP A 59 -5.68 1.27 6.22
CA ASP A 59 -4.51 0.89 5.42
C ASP A 59 -4.09 -0.55 5.72
N LEU A 60 -4.09 -0.94 7.00
CA LEU A 60 -3.81 -2.33 7.40
C LEU A 60 -4.85 -3.31 6.85
N GLU A 61 -6.14 -2.94 6.86
CA GLU A 61 -7.18 -3.75 6.26
C GLU A 61 -6.95 -3.92 4.75
N LYS A 62 -6.66 -2.82 4.04
CA LYS A 62 -6.36 -2.83 2.60
C LYS A 62 -5.19 -3.75 2.29
N VAL A 63 -4.04 -3.57 2.93
CA VAL A 63 -2.83 -4.36 2.63
C VAL A 63 -2.99 -5.82 3.02
N THR A 64 -3.77 -6.12 4.08
CA THR A 64 -4.07 -7.50 4.47
C THR A 64 -4.91 -8.19 3.40
N LYS A 65 -5.93 -7.52 2.85
CA LYS A 65 -6.75 -8.04 1.74
C LYS A 65 -5.90 -8.25 0.49
N GLN A 66 -5.04 -7.30 0.13
CA GLN A 66 -4.14 -7.41 -1.03
C GLN A 66 -3.16 -8.57 -0.87
N ALA A 67 -2.46 -8.70 0.26
CA ALA A 67 -1.54 -9.79 0.52
C ALA A 67 -2.25 -11.15 0.50
N ARG A 68 -3.44 -11.25 1.09
CA ARG A 68 -4.25 -12.47 1.03
C ARG A 68 -4.61 -12.83 -0.40
N SER A 69 -5.05 -11.86 -1.21
CA SER A 69 -5.39 -12.11 -2.62
C SER A 69 -4.19 -12.55 -3.44
N MET A 70 -3.00 -11.98 -3.22
CA MET A 70 -1.76 -12.42 -3.87
C MET A 70 -1.48 -13.89 -3.59
N VAL A 71 -1.66 -14.34 -2.34
CA VAL A 71 -1.31 -15.68 -1.91
C VAL A 71 -2.39 -16.71 -2.27
N THR A 72 -3.69 -16.33 -2.14
CA THR A 72 -4.79 -17.32 -2.22
C THR A 72 -5.67 -17.21 -3.46
N VAL A 73 -5.57 -16.10 -4.21
CA VAL A 73 -6.44 -15.85 -5.37
C VAL A 73 -5.65 -15.85 -6.67
N TYR A 74 -4.56 -15.08 -6.72
CA TYR A 74 -3.86 -14.79 -7.97
C TYR A 74 -2.67 -15.71 -8.26
N GLY A 75 -2.28 -16.59 -7.32
CA GLY A 75 -1.11 -17.45 -7.49
C GLY A 75 0.21 -16.66 -7.60
N LEU A 76 0.31 -15.51 -6.94
CA LEU A 76 1.47 -14.61 -6.99
C LEU A 76 2.44 -14.84 -5.81
N ASN A 77 2.51 -16.07 -5.29
CA ASN A 77 3.41 -16.42 -4.20
C ASN A 77 4.09 -17.76 -4.49
N ASP A 78 5.42 -17.79 -4.48
CA ASP A 78 6.22 -18.96 -4.85
C ASP A 78 6.02 -20.18 -3.91
N LYS A 79 5.62 -19.94 -2.64
CA LYS A 79 5.42 -21.02 -1.66
C LYS A 79 4.12 -21.77 -1.88
N ILE A 80 3.10 -21.09 -2.38
CA ILE A 80 1.80 -21.68 -2.72
C ILE A 80 1.80 -22.09 -4.18
N GLY A 81 2.55 -21.39 -5.05
CA GLY A 81 2.63 -21.69 -6.49
C GLY A 81 1.41 -21.22 -7.26
N ASN A 82 1.19 -21.86 -8.43
CA ASN A 82 0.15 -21.50 -9.39
C ASN A 82 -1.22 -22.07 -8.99
N LEU A 83 -1.63 -21.86 -7.75
CA LEU A 83 -2.91 -22.34 -7.21
C LEU A 83 -3.83 -21.15 -6.87
N THR A 84 -5.13 -21.36 -7.05
CA THR A 84 -6.16 -20.49 -6.52
C THR A 84 -7.07 -21.24 -5.58
N TYR A 85 -7.39 -20.62 -4.46
CA TYR A 85 -8.39 -21.08 -3.51
C TYR A 85 -9.67 -20.25 -3.59
N TYR A 86 -9.81 -19.46 -4.66
CA TYR A 86 -10.97 -18.64 -4.93
C TYR A 86 -11.93 -19.36 -5.87
N ASP A 87 -13.19 -19.47 -5.48
CA ASP A 87 -14.25 -19.96 -6.33
C ASP A 87 -15.04 -18.78 -6.93
N SER A 88 -14.90 -18.57 -8.24
CA SER A 88 -15.59 -17.52 -8.99
C SER A 88 -17.06 -17.82 -9.26
N SER A 89 -17.51 -19.09 -9.09
CA SER A 89 -18.90 -19.48 -9.33
C SER A 89 -19.87 -18.97 -8.25
N GLY A 90 -19.34 -18.58 -7.08
CA GLY A 90 -20.12 -18.17 -5.93
C GLY A 90 -20.91 -19.33 -5.27
N GLN A 91 -20.79 -20.52 -5.80
CA GLN A 91 -21.37 -21.75 -5.23
C GLN A 91 -20.38 -22.30 -4.20
N ASN A 92 -20.21 -21.60 -3.08
CA ASN A 92 -19.41 -22.11 -1.98
C ASN A 92 -20.06 -23.37 -1.39
N GLU A 93 -19.78 -24.52 -1.94
CA GLU A 93 -20.06 -25.82 -1.30
C GLU A 93 -19.28 -25.98 0.02
N PHE A 94 -18.27 -25.14 0.23
CA PHE A 94 -17.39 -25.15 1.40
C PHE A 94 -17.81 -24.21 2.55
N GLY A 95 -19.06 -23.88 2.67
CA GLY A 95 -19.72 -22.93 3.58
C GLY A 95 -19.02 -22.52 4.89
N PHE A 96 -18.36 -23.42 5.60
CA PHE A 96 -17.60 -23.16 6.81
C PHE A 96 -16.19 -23.82 6.82
N THR A 97 -15.81 -24.53 5.78
CA THR A 97 -14.52 -25.24 5.70
C THR A 97 -13.54 -24.52 4.80
N LYS A 98 -12.30 -24.44 5.23
CA LYS A 98 -11.22 -23.89 4.40
C LYS A 98 -10.95 -24.86 3.24
N PRO A 99 -10.72 -24.39 2.00
CA PRO A 99 -10.46 -25.27 0.84
C PRO A 99 -9.02 -25.81 0.83
N TYR A 100 -8.35 -25.82 1.96
CA TYR A 100 -6.96 -26.27 2.11
C TYR A 100 -6.72 -26.82 3.53
N SER A 101 -5.66 -27.65 3.65
CA SER A 101 -5.24 -28.27 4.93
C SER A 101 -4.74 -27.23 5.93
N ASP A 102 -4.68 -27.62 7.22
CA ASP A 102 -4.13 -26.76 8.28
C ASP A 102 -2.65 -26.44 8.04
N THR A 103 -1.88 -27.35 7.47
CA THR A 103 -0.48 -27.11 7.09
C THR A 103 -0.40 -26.02 6.03
N THR A 104 -1.24 -26.08 5.01
CA THR A 104 -1.32 -25.04 3.98
C THR A 104 -1.78 -23.70 4.58
N ALA A 105 -2.74 -23.71 5.52
CA ALA A 105 -3.19 -22.51 6.21
C ALA A 105 -2.04 -21.80 6.93
N GLN A 106 -1.17 -22.56 7.64
CA GLN A 106 0.02 -22.00 8.30
C GLN A 106 0.99 -21.36 7.31
N VAL A 107 1.19 -21.97 6.13
CA VAL A 107 2.04 -21.38 5.08
C VAL A 107 1.42 -20.10 4.56
N ILE A 108 0.11 -20.08 4.28
CA ILE A 108 -0.62 -18.90 3.82
C ILE A 108 -0.48 -17.74 4.82
N ASP A 109 -0.75 -17.98 6.11
CA ASP A 109 -0.67 -16.97 7.14
C ASP A 109 0.75 -16.40 7.27
N LYS A 110 1.76 -17.26 7.20
CA LYS A 110 3.18 -16.85 7.22
C LYS A 110 3.54 -15.99 6.02
N GLU A 111 3.13 -16.38 4.82
CA GLU A 111 3.45 -15.64 3.60
C GLU A 111 2.71 -14.28 3.54
N ILE A 112 1.46 -14.20 3.99
CA ILE A 112 0.74 -12.92 4.14
C ILE A 112 1.51 -11.99 5.07
N SER A 113 1.91 -12.48 6.25
CA SER A 113 2.69 -11.70 7.21
C SER A 113 4.03 -11.24 6.62
N ASN A 114 4.75 -12.14 5.94
CA ASN A 114 6.04 -11.83 5.33
C ASN A 114 5.94 -10.75 4.25
N ILE A 115 4.91 -10.81 3.39
CA ILE A 115 4.68 -9.79 2.35
C ILE A 115 4.46 -8.43 2.99
N ILE A 116 3.56 -8.34 3.98
CA ILE A 116 3.24 -7.07 4.66
C ILE A 116 4.46 -6.50 5.38
N GLU A 117 5.17 -7.31 6.16
CA GLU A 117 6.36 -6.89 6.88
C GLU A 117 7.49 -6.43 5.95
N THR A 118 7.65 -7.10 4.81
CA THR A 118 8.64 -6.70 3.79
C THR A 118 8.32 -5.31 3.24
N GLN A 119 7.05 -5.04 2.90
CA GLN A 119 6.65 -3.72 2.41
C GLN A 119 6.71 -2.65 3.49
N PHE A 120 6.40 -2.98 4.74
CA PHE A 120 6.56 -2.05 5.87
C PHE A 120 8.02 -1.65 6.10
N LYS A 121 8.95 -2.62 6.08
CA LYS A 121 10.39 -2.34 6.17
C LYS A 121 10.89 -1.50 4.99
N ARG A 122 10.36 -1.76 3.78
CA ARG A 122 10.66 -0.97 2.58
C ARG A 122 10.18 0.49 2.75
N ALA A 123 8.96 0.70 3.24
CA ALA A 123 8.42 2.03 3.52
C ALA A 123 9.27 2.78 4.55
N ILE A 124 9.64 2.13 5.66
CA ILE A 124 10.55 2.70 6.66
C ILE A 124 11.89 3.11 6.04
N SER A 125 12.49 2.26 5.21
CA SER A 125 13.77 2.54 4.55
C SER A 125 13.68 3.76 3.64
N LEU A 126 12.63 3.85 2.82
CA LEU A 126 12.37 4.98 1.94
C LEU A 126 12.20 6.28 2.74
N LEU A 127 11.40 6.26 3.79
CA LEU A 127 11.16 7.46 4.61
C LEU A 127 12.40 7.89 5.38
N LYS A 128 13.21 6.96 5.89
CA LYS A 128 14.50 7.29 6.52
C LYS A 128 15.45 7.97 5.53
N LYS A 129 15.54 7.45 4.29
CA LYS A 129 16.36 8.02 3.22
C LYS A 129 15.94 9.44 2.85
N HIS A 130 14.63 9.72 2.89
CA HIS A 130 14.05 11.01 2.51
C HIS A 130 13.48 11.81 3.70
N LYS A 131 13.99 11.57 4.91
CA LYS A 131 13.47 12.16 6.14
C LYS A 131 13.38 13.69 6.10
N LYS A 132 14.38 14.36 5.52
CA LYS A 132 14.36 15.85 5.39
C LYS A 132 13.16 16.33 4.57
N LYS A 133 12.87 15.67 3.44
CA LYS A 133 11.72 15.99 2.59
C LYS A 133 10.38 15.63 3.24
N LEU A 134 10.34 14.61 4.10
CA LEU A 134 9.16 14.28 4.89
C LEU A 134 8.83 15.40 5.88
N VAL A 135 9.84 15.94 6.57
CA VAL A 135 9.66 17.07 7.49
C VAL A 135 9.21 18.31 6.72
N GLU A 136 9.89 18.68 5.64
CA GLU A 136 9.51 19.79 4.77
C GLU A 136 8.05 19.71 4.29
N LEU A 137 7.62 18.49 3.87
CA LEU A 137 6.23 18.25 3.47
C LEU A 137 5.26 18.45 4.63
N ALA A 138 5.61 17.97 5.83
CA ALA A 138 4.76 18.10 7.02
C ALA A 138 4.61 19.57 7.44
N ASP A 139 5.71 20.31 7.49
CA ASP A 139 5.70 21.74 7.83
C ASP A 139 4.88 22.55 6.80
N TYR A 140 5.04 22.23 5.51
CA TYR A 140 4.28 22.88 4.46
C TYR A 140 2.78 22.57 4.52
N LEU A 141 2.41 21.33 4.87
CA LEU A 141 1.01 20.96 5.10
C LEU A 141 0.42 21.63 6.33
N LEU A 142 1.20 21.84 7.39
CA LEU A 142 0.74 22.59 8.56
C LEU A 142 0.47 24.06 8.23
N GLU A 143 1.22 24.66 7.30
CA GLU A 143 1.02 26.04 6.85
C GLU A 143 -0.16 26.18 5.87
N LYS A 144 -0.27 25.27 4.89
CA LYS A 144 -1.22 25.38 3.77
C LYS A 144 -2.49 24.57 3.95
N GLU A 145 -2.51 23.58 4.85
CA GLU A 145 -3.60 22.62 5.09
C GLU A 145 -4.00 21.78 3.88
N VAL A 146 -3.86 22.31 2.67
CA VAL A 146 -4.12 21.64 1.39
C VAL A 146 -2.98 21.93 0.42
N ILE A 147 -2.42 20.87 -0.19
CA ILE A 147 -1.37 20.99 -1.20
C ILE A 147 -1.76 20.19 -2.46
N PHE A 148 -1.19 20.57 -3.60
CA PHE A 148 -1.47 20.00 -4.90
C PHE A 148 -0.22 19.35 -5.51
N LYS A 149 -0.37 18.77 -6.70
CA LYS A 149 0.70 18.06 -7.41
C LYS A 149 1.94 18.92 -7.59
N GLU A 150 1.76 20.20 -7.91
CA GLU A 150 2.83 21.17 -8.16
C GLU A 150 3.73 21.38 -6.92
N ASP A 151 3.12 21.42 -5.73
CA ASP A 151 3.83 21.54 -4.46
C ASP A 151 4.70 20.29 -4.18
N LEU A 152 4.17 19.11 -4.52
CA LEU A 152 4.93 17.87 -4.38
C LEU A 152 6.10 17.79 -5.35
N VAL A 153 5.93 18.26 -6.59
CA VAL A 153 7.02 18.35 -7.57
C VAL A 153 8.11 19.30 -7.08
N ARG A 154 7.74 20.42 -6.46
CA ARG A 154 8.69 21.36 -5.85
C ARG A 154 9.52 20.71 -4.74
N ILE A 155 8.90 19.93 -3.84
CA ILE A 155 9.58 19.30 -2.70
C ILE A 155 10.38 18.06 -3.14
N PHE A 156 9.80 17.20 -3.97
CA PHE A 156 10.36 15.89 -4.30
C PHE A 156 11.07 15.85 -5.66
N GLY A 157 10.81 16.81 -6.54
CA GLY A 157 11.21 16.80 -7.95
C GLY A 157 10.23 16.02 -8.82
N ASP A 158 10.48 16.00 -10.12
CA ASP A 158 9.69 15.22 -11.09
C ASP A 158 9.75 13.71 -10.79
N ARG A 159 8.66 13.01 -11.10
CA ARG A 159 8.63 11.55 -10.97
C ARG A 159 9.62 10.91 -11.97
N PRO A 160 10.55 10.05 -11.50
CA PRO A 160 11.56 9.46 -12.37
C PRO A 160 10.99 8.64 -13.55
N PHE A 161 9.75 8.15 -13.39
CA PHE A 161 9.09 7.28 -14.37
C PHE A 161 8.29 8.05 -15.44
N ASP A 162 7.92 9.30 -15.20
CA ASP A 162 7.17 10.12 -16.16
C ASP A 162 8.02 10.47 -17.38
N LYS A 163 9.36 10.49 -17.26
CA LYS A 163 10.30 10.73 -18.37
C LYS A 163 10.45 9.57 -19.35
N LYS A 164 10.11 8.33 -18.97
CA LYS A 164 10.19 7.16 -19.85
C LYS A 164 8.99 6.99 -20.77
N SER A 165 7.85 7.59 -20.47
CA SER A 165 6.64 7.54 -21.31
C SER A 165 6.70 8.49 -22.51
N LEU A 166 7.54 9.53 -22.46
CA LEU A 166 7.66 10.53 -23.52
C LEU A 166 8.70 10.16 -24.59
N GLN A 167 9.51 9.11 -24.39
CA GLN A 167 10.53 8.66 -25.35
C GLN A 167 10.08 7.45 -26.21
N LYS A 168 8.83 6.99 -26.09
CA LYS A 168 8.25 5.95 -26.94
C LYS A 168 7.08 6.51 -27.75
N LYS A 169 7.38 7.49 -28.59
CA LYS A 169 6.57 7.88 -29.74
C LYS A 169 7.43 8.01 -30.96
#